data_14ee739363e8455633cc9aa518f095ea
#
_entry.id   14ee739363e8455633cc9aa518f095ea
#
_cell.length_a   1.000
_cell.length_b   1.000
_cell.length_c   1.000
_cell.angle_alpha   90.00
_cell.angle_beta   90.00
_cell.angle_gamma   90.00
#
_symmetry.space_group_name_H-M   'P 1'
#
loop_
_entity.id
_entity.type
_entity.pdbx_description
1 polymer ?
#
loop_
_entity_poly.entity_id
_entity_poly.type
_entity_poly.pdbx_seq_one_letter_code
_entity_poly.pdbx_strand_id
1 'polypeptide(L)'
;MPSVNITLTRNALEPSVLRSVVRELIDEFLDCHGGARTREIRSLTVSAHVIEVDADKYFICGDVAEKPRYEIEFVTFPKVLEAETKRRLAERATEILRRADS
;
A
#
# COMPACT_ATOMS: atom_id res chain seq x y z
N MET A 1 -15.21 -5.05 -1.28
CA MET A 1 -14.29 -5.47 -0.22
C MET A 1 -13.06 -4.57 -0.23
N PRO A 2 -12.72 -3.91 0.89
CA PRO A 2 -11.53 -3.07 0.93
C PRO A 2 -10.25 -3.88 0.74
N SER A 3 -9.31 -3.34 -0.01
CA SER A 3 -8.04 -4.01 -0.25
C SER A 3 -6.90 -3.02 -0.43
N VAL A 4 -5.69 -3.51 -0.16
CA VAL A 4 -4.46 -2.79 -0.42
C VAL A 4 -3.66 -3.61 -1.43
N ASN A 5 -3.36 -3.01 -2.56
CA ASN A 5 -2.58 -3.67 -3.61
C ASN A 5 -1.24 -2.97 -3.75
N ILE A 6 -0.18 -3.74 -3.64
CA ILE A 6 1.19 -3.22 -3.70
C ILE A 6 1.87 -3.86 -4.89
N THR A 7 2.29 -3.05 -5.85
CA THR A 7 3.09 -3.49 -6.98
C THR A 7 4.49 -2.91 -6.81
N LEU A 8 5.49 -3.75 -6.89
CA LEU A 8 6.87 -3.32 -6.72
C LEU A 8 7.80 -4.12 -7.61
N THR A 9 8.97 -3.52 -7.87
CA THR A 9 10.01 -4.25 -8.59
C THR A 9 10.56 -5.37 -7.71
N ARG A 10 10.89 -6.49 -8.32
CA ARG A 10 11.37 -7.67 -7.60
C ARG A 10 12.63 -7.35 -6.79
N ASN A 11 12.68 -7.84 -5.57
CA ASN A 11 13.77 -7.63 -4.62
C ASN A 11 13.95 -6.17 -4.16
N ALA A 12 12.96 -5.31 -4.37
CA ALA A 12 13.01 -3.93 -3.88
C ALA A 12 13.05 -3.84 -2.36
N LEU A 13 12.38 -4.76 -1.68
CA LEU A 13 12.38 -4.87 -0.21
C LEU A 13 12.63 -6.32 0.20
N GLU A 14 13.31 -6.49 1.33
CA GLU A 14 13.45 -7.82 1.91
C GLU A 14 12.09 -8.35 2.36
N PRO A 15 11.87 -9.67 2.37
CA PRO A 15 10.57 -10.24 2.75
C PRO A 15 10.06 -9.81 4.12
N SER A 16 10.93 -9.71 5.12
CA SER A 16 10.53 -9.27 6.46
C SER A 16 10.11 -7.80 6.47
N VAL A 17 10.83 -6.95 5.73
CA VAL A 17 10.50 -5.53 5.60
C VAL A 17 9.18 -5.38 4.85
N LEU A 18 8.98 -6.13 3.79
CA LEU A 18 7.75 -6.12 3.02
C LEU A 18 6.54 -6.47 3.88
N ARG A 19 6.66 -7.51 4.73
CA ARG A 19 5.57 -7.88 5.65
C ARG A 19 5.23 -6.75 6.61
N SER A 20 6.24 -6.06 7.14
CA SER A 20 6.03 -4.92 8.02
C SER A 20 5.34 -3.78 7.31
N VAL A 21 5.74 -3.49 6.07
CA VAL A 21 5.12 -2.46 5.24
C VAL A 21 3.64 -2.79 4.99
N VAL A 22 3.35 -4.03 4.61
CA VAL A 22 1.96 -4.46 4.39
C VAL A 22 1.11 -4.25 5.63
N ARG A 23 1.63 -4.65 6.79
CA ARG A 23 0.91 -4.49 8.06
C ARG A 23 0.65 -3.03 8.40
N GLU A 24 1.66 -2.17 8.24
CA GLU A 24 1.51 -0.75 8.51
C GLU A 24 0.50 -0.09 7.56
N LEU A 25 0.54 -0.45 6.27
CA LEU A 25 -0.41 0.06 5.29
C LEU A 25 -1.85 -0.35 5.61
N ILE A 26 -2.04 -1.60 6.02
CA ILE A 26 -3.36 -2.07 6.43
C ILE A 26 -3.84 -1.30 7.66
N ASP A 27 -2.98 -1.11 8.66
CA ASP A 27 -3.34 -0.39 9.88
C ASP A 27 -3.75 1.06 9.57
N GLU A 28 -2.99 1.76 8.73
CA GLU A 28 -3.33 3.12 8.31
C GLU A 28 -4.66 3.16 7.54
N PHE A 29 -4.86 2.20 6.66
CA PHE A 29 -6.10 2.11 5.87
C PHE A 29 -7.32 1.87 6.76
N LEU A 30 -7.17 0.98 7.74
CA LEU A 30 -8.23 0.71 8.70
C LEU A 30 -8.54 1.92 9.58
N ASP A 31 -7.52 2.65 10.01
CA ASP A 31 -7.70 3.86 10.80
C ASP A 31 -8.52 4.91 10.04
N CYS A 32 -8.38 4.97 8.74
CA CYS A 32 -9.16 5.86 7.89
C CYS A 32 -10.64 5.50 7.85
N HIS A 33 -11.00 4.27 8.23
CA HIS A 33 -12.38 3.79 8.22
C HIS A 33 -13.05 3.87 9.60
N GLY A 34 -12.39 4.50 10.59
CA GLY A 34 -13.04 4.87 11.83
C GLY A 34 -12.71 4.10 13.09
N GLY A 35 -11.49 4.17 13.53
CA GLY A 35 -11.14 3.95 14.93
C GLY A 35 -11.52 2.59 15.52
N ALA A 36 -12.42 2.60 16.48
CA ALA A 36 -12.77 1.41 17.28
C ALA A 36 -13.45 0.29 16.48
N ARG A 37 -14.01 0.59 15.32
CA ARG A 37 -14.61 -0.41 14.44
C ARG A 37 -13.57 -1.21 13.67
N THR A 38 -12.32 -0.82 13.77
CA THR A 38 -11.21 -1.37 13.01
C THR A 38 -11.04 -2.87 13.25
N ARG A 39 -11.24 -3.34 14.48
CA ARG A 39 -11.10 -4.77 14.81
C ARG A 39 -12.19 -5.63 14.15
N GLU A 40 -13.42 -5.13 14.14
CA GLU A 40 -14.52 -5.83 13.48
C GLU A 40 -14.33 -5.87 11.98
N ILE A 41 -13.91 -4.76 11.40
CA ILE A 41 -13.61 -4.67 9.97
C ILE A 41 -12.43 -5.58 9.62
N ARG A 42 -11.40 -5.62 10.47
CA ARG A 42 -10.22 -6.47 10.27
C ARG A 42 -10.60 -7.95 10.27
N SER A 43 -11.50 -8.36 11.16
CA SER A 43 -11.95 -9.74 11.21
C SER A 43 -12.83 -10.11 10.03
N LEU A 44 -13.46 -9.12 9.39
CA LEU A 44 -14.36 -9.34 8.29
C LEU A 44 -13.68 -9.42 6.93
N THR A 45 -12.74 -8.52 6.61
CA THR A 45 -12.04 -8.65 5.34
C THR A 45 -11.31 -7.40 4.84
N VAL A 46 -10.10 -7.21 5.20
CA VAL A 46 -9.22 -6.36 4.42
C VAL A 46 -8.15 -7.28 3.85
N SER A 47 -8.11 -7.40 2.55
CA SER A 47 -7.07 -8.18 1.89
C SER A 47 -5.93 -7.29 1.42
N ALA A 48 -4.73 -7.85 1.37
CA ALA A 48 -3.59 -7.18 0.77
C ALA A 48 -2.97 -8.12 -0.26
N HIS A 49 -2.61 -7.57 -1.41
CA HIS A 49 -1.97 -8.32 -2.48
C HIS A 49 -0.66 -7.66 -2.82
N VAL A 50 0.39 -8.48 -2.93
CA VAL A 50 1.72 -8.02 -3.32
C VAL A 50 2.04 -8.61 -4.67
N ILE A 51 2.32 -7.77 -5.64
CA ILE A 51 2.68 -8.17 -6.99
C ILE A 51 4.12 -7.72 -7.24
N GLU A 52 5.00 -8.67 -7.45
CA GLU A 52 6.38 -8.37 -7.80
C GLU A 52 6.54 -8.41 -9.30
N VAL A 53 7.16 -7.38 -9.85
CA VAL A 53 7.40 -7.23 -11.29
C VAL A 53 8.90 -7.18 -11.52
N ASP A 54 9.40 -7.98 -12.44
CA ASP A 54 10.81 -7.93 -12.79
C ASP A 54 11.18 -6.52 -13.25
N ALA A 55 12.36 -6.04 -12.87
CA ALA A 55 12.76 -4.67 -13.15
C ALA A 55 12.71 -4.33 -14.65
N ASP A 56 13.01 -5.29 -15.51
CA ASP A 56 12.97 -5.13 -16.96
C ASP A 56 11.55 -5.08 -17.54
N LYS A 57 10.55 -5.27 -16.69
CA LYS A 57 9.13 -5.23 -17.08
C LYS A 57 8.36 -4.12 -16.37
N TYR A 58 9.03 -3.29 -15.61
CA TYR A 58 8.43 -2.14 -14.94
C TYR A 58 8.85 -0.88 -15.70
N PHE A 59 7.90 -0.25 -16.38
CA PHE A 59 8.19 0.87 -17.26
C PHE A 59 7.69 2.19 -16.66
N ILE A 60 8.53 3.21 -16.73
CA ILE A 60 8.21 4.57 -16.34
C ILE A 60 8.37 5.45 -17.58
N CYS A 61 7.30 6.09 -18.03
CA CYS A 61 7.30 6.94 -19.22
C CYS A 61 7.89 6.24 -20.45
N GLY A 62 7.64 4.93 -20.57
CA GLY A 62 8.10 4.15 -21.71
C GLY A 62 9.49 3.52 -21.55
N ASP A 63 10.22 3.89 -20.50
CA ASP A 63 11.55 3.33 -20.24
C ASP A 63 11.53 2.38 -19.06
N VAL A 64 12.42 1.40 -19.07
CA VAL A 64 12.59 0.46 -17.98
C VAL A 64 13.04 1.20 -16.72
N ALA A 65 12.45 0.85 -15.58
CA ALA A 65 12.81 1.44 -14.30
C ALA A 65 14.27 1.11 -13.93
N GLU A 66 15.06 2.15 -13.67
CA GLU A 66 16.47 1.99 -13.29
C GLU A 66 16.66 1.84 -11.77
N LYS A 67 15.65 2.22 -10.99
CA LYS A 67 15.67 2.16 -9.54
C LYS A 67 14.48 1.37 -9.05
N PRO A 68 14.53 0.84 -7.81
CA PRO A 68 13.36 0.20 -7.22
C PRO A 68 12.14 1.12 -7.27
N ARG A 69 11.00 0.56 -7.65
CA ARG A 69 9.74 1.29 -7.79
C ARG A 69 8.63 0.60 -7.02
N TYR A 70 7.70 1.41 -6.57
CA TYR A 70 6.56 0.98 -5.77
C TYR A 70 5.30 1.68 -6.24
N GLU A 71 4.21 0.94 -6.26
CA GLU A 71 2.88 1.50 -6.50
C GLU A 71 1.94 0.93 -5.46
N ILE A 72 1.18 1.78 -4.78
CA ILE A 72 0.20 1.34 -3.80
C ILE A 72 -1.17 1.81 -4.25
N GLU A 73 -2.11 0.87 -4.27
CA GLU A 73 -3.50 1.15 -4.57
C GLU A 73 -4.35 0.75 -3.37
N PHE A 74 -5.16 1.68 -2.88
CA PHE A 74 -6.17 1.41 -1.87
C PHE A 74 -7.53 1.34 -2.55
N VAL A 75 -8.22 0.21 -2.38
CA VAL A 75 -9.56 0.01 -2.94
C VAL A 75 -10.55 0.05 -1.79
N THR A 76 -11.54 0.94 -1.88
CA THR A 76 -12.57 1.10 -0.85
C THR A 76 -13.92 1.33 -1.53
N PHE A 77 -14.98 1.38 -0.72
CA PHE A 77 -16.31 1.68 -1.23
C PHE A 77 -16.43 3.15 -1.65
N PRO A 78 -17.28 3.44 -2.67
CA PRO A 78 -17.50 4.83 -3.08
C PRO A 78 -17.98 5.70 -1.92
N LYS A 79 -17.47 6.92 -1.83
CA LYS A 79 -17.88 7.96 -0.86
C LYS A 79 -17.65 7.61 0.61
N VAL A 80 -16.89 6.55 0.91
CA VAL A 80 -16.56 6.21 2.30
C VAL A 80 -15.49 7.13 2.86
N LEU A 81 -14.50 7.50 2.03
CA LEU A 81 -13.40 8.36 2.46
C LEU A 81 -13.51 9.73 1.81
N GLU A 82 -13.37 10.77 2.64
CA GLU A 82 -13.32 12.14 2.17
C GLU A 82 -11.98 12.44 1.49
N ALA A 83 -11.94 13.48 0.65
CA ALA A 83 -10.73 13.86 -0.07
C ALA A 83 -9.54 14.12 0.85
N GLU A 84 -9.76 14.79 1.98
CA GLU A 84 -8.71 15.07 2.96
C GLU A 84 -8.16 13.80 3.58
N THR A 85 -9.03 12.84 3.90
CA THR A 85 -8.62 11.55 4.44
C THR A 85 -7.81 10.76 3.41
N LYS A 86 -8.22 10.77 2.15
CA LYS A 86 -7.49 10.14 1.07
C LYS A 86 -6.09 10.74 0.91
N ARG A 87 -5.98 12.07 1.01
CA ARG A 87 -4.71 12.76 0.91
C ARG A 87 -3.77 12.34 2.05
N ARG A 88 -4.28 12.30 3.29
CA ARG A 88 -3.48 11.87 4.44
C ARG A 88 -3.04 10.42 4.31
N LEU A 89 -3.92 9.56 3.83
CA LEU A 89 -3.58 8.15 3.62
C LEU A 89 -2.44 8.02 2.61
N ALA A 90 -2.49 8.76 1.51
CA ALA A 90 -1.44 8.76 0.51
C ALA A 90 -0.10 9.25 1.08
N GLU A 91 -0.13 10.30 1.89
CA GLU A 91 1.07 10.83 2.55
C GLU A 91 1.68 9.81 3.52
N ARG A 92 0.83 9.15 4.32
CA ARG A 92 1.28 8.13 5.26
C ARG A 92 1.86 6.93 4.54
N ALA A 93 1.23 6.48 3.46
CA ALA A 93 1.74 5.37 2.66
C ALA A 93 3.12 5.70 2.07
N THR A 94 3.30 6.91 1.56
CA THR A 94 4.58 7.37 1.04
C THR A 94 5.64 7.37 2.15
N GLU A 95 5.31 7.83 3.34
CA GLU A 95 6.22 7.86 4.48
C GLU A 95 6.63 6.45 4.91
N ILE A 96 5.69 5.51 4.95
CA ILE A 96 5.97 4.12 5.30
C ILE A 96 6.97 3.52 4.31
N LEU A 97 6.76 3.72 3.02
CA LEU A 97 7.68 3.21 2.00
C LEU A 97 9.04 3.87 2.07
N ARG A 98 9.10 5.18 2.30
CA ARG A 98 10.36 5.91 2.38
C ARG A 98 11.20 5.40 3.54
N ARG A 99 10.61 5.12 4.69
CA ARG A 99 11.33 4.55 5.83
C ARG A 99 11.81 3.13 5.56
N ALA A 100 11.01 2.35 4.87
CA ALA A 100 11.37 0.97 4.54
C ALA A 100 12.51 0.88 3.53
N ASP A 101 12.59 1.86 2.63
CA ASP A 101 13.58 1.91 1.55
C ASP A 101 14.91 2.52 1.99
N SER A 102 14.98 3.10 3.17
CA SER A 102 16.20 3.76 3.68
C SER A 102 17.19 2.79 4.31
#